data_453615f33a83c5ee395bb7afc557aaa4
#
_entry.id   453615f33a83c5ee395bb7afc557aaa4
#
_cell.length_a   1.000
_cell.length_b   1.000
_cell.length_c   1.000
_cell.angle_alpha   90.00
_cell.angle_beta   90.00
_cell.angle_gamma   90.00
#
_symmetry.space_group_name_H-M   'P 1'
#
loop_
_entity.id
_entity.type
_entity.pdbx_description
1 polymer ?
#
loop_
_entity_poly.entity_id
_entity_poly.type
_entity_poly.pdbx_seq_one_letter_code
_entity_poly.pdbx_strand_id
1 'polypeptide(L)'
;MSHNSVGIIGLTRQYPEFKYSTKEMIDILGNKLTEKVKENILQLGVENRYFVKPLDHYISKSGEQIKSVPNAEPISDLCKNVGEKCLSDLGLTKNDVTCIVAAFEDNDFLSPGLSSILLTKMGFSKFIPHYNIQGMACSTLPKLLELGKNLIRNENDKILFVISGCNSGWYLSHLKDNKTVKNPHEVDKDQHNREQQISKWVSTMFSFLFGDGVAAFVMSKTNSEDN
;
A
#
# COMPACT_ATOMS: atom_id res chain seq x y z
N MET A 1 -28.37 -20.93 -21.41
CA MET A 1 -28.37 -19.75 -20.52
C MET A 1 -26.90 -19.39 -20.29
N SER A 2 -26.40 -18.30 -20.88
CA SER A 2 -25.04 -17.85 -20.64
C SER A 2 -24.93 -17.46 -19.16
N HIS A 3 -24.09 -18.15 -18.40
CA HIS A 3 -23.77 -17.75 -17.03
C HIS A 3 -22.86 -16.54 -17.11
N ASN A 4 -23.43 -15.34 -17.04
CA ASN A 4 -22.66 -14.13 -16.87
C ASN A 4 -21.98 -14.19 -15.50
N SER A 5 -20.67 -14.33 -15.49
CA SER A 5 -19.88 -14.25 -14.26
C SER A 5 -19.39 -12.81 -14.05
N VAL A 6 -19.08 -12.45 -12.80
CA VAL A 6 -18.42 -11.17 -12.47
C VAL A 6 -16.94 -11.47 -12.24
N GLY A 7 -16.10 -10.77 -12.96
CA GLY A 7 -14.65 -10.98 -12.91
C GLY A 7 -13.83 -9.70 -13.02
N ILE A 8 -12.52 -9.84 -12.80
CA ILE A 8 -11.54 -8.80 -13.10
C ILE A 8 -11.26 -8.84 -14.59
N ILE A 9 -11.47 -7.71 -15.28
CA ILE A 9 -11.22 -7.59 -16.73
C ILE A 9 -9.87 -6.95 -17.04
N GLY A 10 -9.20 -6.37 -16.07
CA GLY A 10 -7.83 -5.86 -16.19
C GLY A 10 -7.27 -5.40 -14.87
N LEU A 11 -5.94 -5.45 -14.77
CA LEU A 11 -5.19 -5.10 -13.57
C LEU A 11 -3.89 -4.42 -13.94
N THR A 12 -3.55 -3.36 -13.22
CA THR A 12 -2.29 -2.62 -13.36
C THR A 12 -1.71 -2.34 -11.98
N ARG A 13 -0.40 -2.29 -11.87
CA ARG A 13 0.31 -1.95 -10.63
C ARG A 13 1.41 -0.92 -10.89
N GLN A 14 1.76 -0.17 -9.87
CA GLN A 14 2.85 0.78 -9.88
C GLN A 14 3.57 0.76 -8.53
N TYR A 15 4.89 0.92 -8.58
CA TYR A 15 5.72 1.08 -7.39
C TYR A 15 6.22 2.52 -7.31
N PRO A 16 6.39 3.06 -6.09
CA PRO A 16 7.06 4.33 -5.88
C PRO A 16 8.53 4.32 -6.36
N GLU A 17 9.13 5.48 -6.41
CA GLU A 17 10.47 5.68 -6.99
C GLU A 17 11.60 5.11 -6.12
N PHE A 18 11.51 5.25 -4.79
CA PHE A 18 12.63 4.93 -3.90
C PHE A 18 12.72 3.42 -3.64
N LYS A 19 13.66 2.78 -4.32
CA LYS A 19 13.92 1.34 -4.20
C LYS A 19 15.13 1.08 -3.32
N TYR A 20 15.03 0.15 -2.38
CA TYR A 20 16.11 -0.31 -1.54
C TYR A 20 16.16 -1.85 -1.50
N SER A 21 17.36 -2.40 -1.57
CA SER A 21 17.56 -3.81 -1.25
C SER A 21 17.55 -4.03 0.26
N THR A 22 17.28 -5.26 0.68
CA THR A 22 17.39 -5.67 2.08
C THR A 22 18.77 -5.35 2.66
N LYS A 23 19.83 -5.59 1.89
CA LYS A 23 21.20 -5.36 2.31
C LYS A 23 21.48 -3.87 2.54
N GLU A 24 21.09 -3.00 1.58
CA GLU A 24 21.24 -1.55 1.73
C GLU A 24 20.51 -1.03 2.97
N MET A 25 19.30 -1.51 3.25
CA MET A 25 18.56 -1.11 4.44
C MET A 25 19.26 -1.57 5.73
N ILE A 26 19.79 -2.79 5.76
CA ILE A 26 20.58 -3.29 6.89
C ILE A 26 21.83 -2.43 7.10
N ASP A 27 22.54 -2.08 6.04
CA ASP A 27 23.76 -1.27 6.10
C ASP A 27 23.45 0.17 6.60
N ILE A 28 22.37 0.78 6.12
CA ILE A 28 21.89 2.11 6.56
C ILE A 28 21.51 2.10 8.05
N LEU A 29 20.81 1.06 8.51
CA LEU A 29 20.41 0.93 9.91
C LEU A 29 21.58 0.54 10.83
N GLY A 30 22.59 -0.15 10.29
CA GLY A 30 23.85 -0.44 10.96
C GLY A 30 23.70 -1.00 12.38
N ASN A 31 24.23 -0.25 13.36
CA ASN A 31 24.23 -0.63 14.77
C ASN A 31 22.86 -0.58 15.47
N LYS A 32 21.81 -0.11 14.77
CA LYS A 32 20.44 -0.17 15.29
C LYS A 32 19.88 -1.60 15.28
N LEU A 33 20.53 -2.53 14.59
CA LEU A 33 20.10 -3.93 14.50
C LEU A 33 21.16 -4.84 15.13
N THR A 34 20.77 -5.76 16.03
CA THR A 34 21.67 -6.83 16.47
C THR A 34 21.93 -7.82 15.34
N GLU A 35 23.03 -8.59 15.40
CA GLU A 35 23.32 -9.61 14.38
C GLU A 35 22.18 -10.62 14.24
N LYS A 36 21.55 -11.01 15.36
CA LYS A 36 20.42 -11.93 15.36
C LYS A 36 19.20 -11.35 14.63
N VAL A 37 18.96 -10.04 14.74
CA VAL A 37 17.89 -9.35 14.00
C VAL A 37 18.21 -9.31 12.51
N LYS A 38 19.46 -9.04 12.13
CA LYS A 38 19.89 -9.07 10.72
C LYS A 38 19.70 -10.46 10.09
N GLU A 39 20.06 -11.53 10.82
CA GLU A 39 19.81 -12.91 10.39
C GLU A 39 18.31 -13.16 10.14
N ASN A 40 17.44 -12.75 11.08
CA ASN A 40 16.00 -12.90 10.92
C ASN A 40 15.45 -12.13 9.70
N ILE A 41 15.95 -10.93 9.47
CA ILE A 41 15.58 -10.11 8.30
C ILE A 41 15.95 -10.84 7.00
N LEU A 42 17.15 -11.39 6.91
CA LEU A 42 17.60 -12.12 5.72
C LEU A 42 16.77 -13.38 5.46
N GLN A 43 16.27 -14.05 6.52
CA GLN A 43 15.38 -15.20 6.41
C GLN A 43 13.99 -14.88 5.87
N LEU A 44 13.56 -13.60 5.85
CA LEU A 44 12.28 -13.21 5.25
C LEU A 44 12.24 -13.43 3.72
N GLY A 45 13.39 -13.56 3.06
CA GLY A 45 13.49 -13.84 1.63
C GLY A 45 13.03 -12.69 0.71
N VAL A 46 12.82 -11.48 1.24
CA VAL A 46 12.46 -10.30 0.46
C VAL A 46 13.71 -9.55 0.06
N GLU A 47 13.97 -9.46 -1.23
CA GLU A 47 15.20 -8.84 -1.75
C GLU A 47 15.12 -7.32 -1.83
N ASN A 48 14.00 -6.79 -2.34
CA ASN A 48 13.83 -5.37 -2.62
C ASN A 48 12.50 -4.83 -2.10
N ARG A 49 12.48 -3.53 -1.74
CA ARG A 49 11.28 -2.78 -1.34
C ARG A 49 11.28 -1.44 -2.01
N TYR A 50 10.08 -0.90 -2.14
CA TYR A 50 9.86 0.44 -2.67
C TYR A 50 9.20 1.29 -1.59
N PHE A 51 9.54 2.59 -1.55
CA PHE A 51 8.99 3.55 -0.60
C PHE A 51 8.54 4.82 -1.31
N VAL A 52 7.48 5.44 -0.82
CA VAL A 52 6.98 6.73 -1.33
C VAL A 52 7.97 7.85 -1.04
N LYS A 53 8.75 7.74 0.04
CA LYS A 53 9.79 8.69 0.43
C LYS A 53 11.12 7.96 0.63
N PRO A 54 12.27 8.65 0.52
CA PRO A 54 13.55 8.01 0.82
C PRO A 54 13.61 7.54 2.26
N LEU A 55 14.39 6.50 2.52
CA LEU A 55 14.49 5.85 3.82
C LEU A 55 14.84 6.83 4.95
N ASP A 56 15.74 7.78 4.69
CA ASP A 56 16.16 8.82 5.64
C ASP A 56 14.98 9.60 6.21
N HIS A 57 13.94 9.85 5.37
CA HIS A 57 12.73 10.56 5.80
C HIS A 57 12.02 9.83 6.95
N TYR A 58 12.07 8.51 6.95
CA TYR A 58 11.39 7.70 7.95
C TYR A 58 12.22 7.47 9.22
N ILE A 59 13.56 7.45 9.10
CA ILE A 59 14.45 7.06 10.19
C ILE A 59 15.23 8.21 10.83
N SER A 60 15.20 9.44 10.25
CA SER A 60 15.84 10.63 10.80
C SER A 60 15.15 11.08 12.09
N LYS A 61 15.96 11.62 13.02
CA LYS A 61 15.47 12.08 14.32
C LYS A 61 14.44 13.21 14.17
N SER A 62 13.43 13.20 15.02
CA SER A 62 12.53 14.33 15.21
C SER A 62 13.35 15.58 15.60
N GLY A 63 13.29 16.63 14.77
CA GLY A 63 14.06 17.88 14.98
C GLY A 63 15.20 18.11 14.00
N GLU A 64 15.74 17.09 13.32
CA GLU A 64 16.48 17.34 12.08
C GLU A 64 15.48 17.91 11.06
N GLN A 65 15.78 19.08 10.48
CA GLN A 65 14.98 19.60 9.38
C GLN A 65 14.99 18.56 8.28
N ILE A 66 13.91 17.78 8.21
CA ILE A 66 13.67 16.94 7.06
C ILE A 66 13.47 17.91 5.91
N LYS A 67 14.53 18.13 5.12
CA LYS A 67 14.44 18.91 3.89
C LYS A 67 13.25 18.31 3.15
N SER A 68 12.33 19.16 2.71
CA SER A 68 11.24 18.73 1.83
C SER A 68 11.85 17.78 0.80
N VAL A 69 11.37 16.53 0.76
CA VAL A 69 11.91 15.57 -0.20
C VAL A 69 11.49 16.07 -1.57
N PRO A 70 12.40 16.69 -2.35
CA PRO A 70 12.05 17.08 -3.71
C PRO A 70 11.68 15.77 -4.43
N ASN A 71 10.54 15.73 -5.09
CA ASN A 71 10.05 14.63 -5.92
C ASN A 71 9.40 13.43 -5.19
N ALA A 72 9.08 13.47 -3.90
CA ALA A 72 8.19 12.46 -3.35
C ALA A 72 6.80 12.61 -3.99
N GLU A 73 6.43 11.66 -4.83
CA GLU A 73 5.11 11.65 -5.45
C GLU A 73 4.05 11.35 -4.39
N PRO A 74 2.98 12.18 -4.26
CA PRO A 74 1.89 11.90 -3.33
C PRO A 74 1.25 10.52 -3.59
N ILE A 75 0.82 9.84 -2.55
CA ILE A 75 0.12 8.54 -2.66
C ILE A 75 -1.08 8.65 -3.60
N SER A 76 -1.83 9.74 -3.50
CA SER A 76 -3.00 9.98 -4.35
C SER A 76 -2.64 10.21 -5.83
N ASP A 77 -1.43 10.69 -6.15
CA ASP A 77 -0.96 10.81 -7.53
C ASP A 77 -0.54 9.45 -8.08
N LEU A 78 0.17 8.64 -7.30
CA LEU A 78 0.44 7.24 -7.65
C LEU A 78 -0.86 6.47 -7.93
N CYS A 79 -1.86 6.63 -7.05
CA CYS A 79 -3.17 6.00 -7.21
C CYS A 79 -3.93 6.50 -8.45
N LYS A 80 -3.86 7.80 -8.74
CA LYS A 80 -4.40 8.37 -9.97
C LYS A 80 -3.74 7.74 -11.20
N ASN A 81 -2.41 7.75 -11.24
CA ASN A 81 -1.64 7.27 -12.38
C ASN A 81 -1.91 5.79 -12.67
N VAL A 82 -1.94 4.94 -11.64
CA VAL A 82 -2.25 3.51 -11.83
C VAL A 82 -3.70 3.28 -12.25
N GLY A 83 -4.65 4.09 -11.75
CA GLY A 83 -6.05 4.03 -12.16
C GLY A 83 -6.25 4.45 -13.62
N GLU A 84 -5.66 5.57 -14.04
CA GLU A 84 -5.70 6.04 -15.43
C GLU A 84 -5.03 5.03 -16.38
N LYS A 85 -3.88 4.49 -15.99
CA LYS A 85 -3.21 3.45 -16.76
C LYS A 85 -4.06 2.19 -16.90
N CYS A 86 -4.71 1.73 -15.83
CA CYS A 86 -5.59 0.56 -15.86
C CYS A 86 -6.75 0.75 -16.84
N LEU A 87 -7.37 1.92 -16.84
CA LEU A 87 -8.44 2.24 -17.79
C LEU A 87 -7.89 2.28 -19.23
N SER A 88 -6.77 2.95 -19.44
CA SER A 88 -6.13 3.04 -20.75
C SER A 88 -5.74 1.67 -21.32
N ASP A 89 -5.15 0.79 -20.50
CA ASP A 89 -4.76 -0.57 -20.91
C ASP A 89 -5.97 -1.40 -21.38
N LEU A 90 -7.17 -1.07 -20.87
CA LEU A 90 -8.45 -1.70 -21.26
C LEU A 90 -9.20 -0.97 -22.39
N GLY A 91 -8.64 0.13 -22.92
CA GLY A 91 -9.36 0.98 -23.86
C GLY A 91 -10.60 1.68 -23.30
N LEU A 92 -10.66 1.80 -21.97
CA LEU A 92 -11.76 2.44 -21.25
C LEU A 92 -11.42 3.91 -20.94
N THR A 93 -12.49 4.68 -20.79
CA THR A 93 -12.42 6.08 -20.33
C THR A 93 -13.10 6.21 -18.97
N LYS A 94 -12.93 7.36 -18.31
CA LYS A 94 -13.67 7.67 -17.08
C LYS A 94 -15.21 7.63 -17.24
N ASN A 95 -15.72 7.84 -18.44
CA ASN A 95 -17.17 7.80 -18.71
C ASN A 95 -17.74 6.38 -18.75
N ASP A 96 -16.88 5.38 -18.90
CA ASP A 96 -17.27 3.97 -18.88
C ASP A 96 -17.37 3.42 -17.45
N VAL A 97 -16.78 4.12 -16.47
CA VAL A 97 -16.74 3.70 -15.07
C VAL A 97 -18.04 4.12 -14.36
N THR A 98 -18.72 3.17 -13.74
CA THR A 98 -19.99 3.39 -13.04
C THR A 98 -19.83 3.55 -11.53
N CYS A 99 -18.69 3.16 -10.97
CA CYS A 99 -18.38 3.30 -9.55
C CYS A 99 -16.86 3.28 -9.32
N ILE A 100 -16.39 3.97 -8.28
CA ILE A 100 -14.99 3.93 -7.82
C ILE A 100 -14.95 3.38 -6.41
N VAL A 101 -14.05 2.44 -6.15
CA VAL A 101 -13.75 1.94 -4.82
C VAL A 101 -12.26 2.12 -4.54
N ALA A 102 -11.92 2.91 -3.53
CA ALA A 102 -10.55 3.08 -3.09
C ALA A 102 -10.33 2.35 -1.77
N ALA A 103 -9.31 1.50 -1.72
CA ALA A 103 -8.88 0.82 -0.51
C ALA A 103 -7.48 1.30 -0.10
N PHE A 104 -7.31 1.63 1.17
CA PHE A 104 -6.04 2.18 1.67
C PHE A 104 -5.94 1.99 3.18
N GLU A 105 -4.71 1.95 3.68
CA GLU A 105 -4.42 2.02 5.13
C GLU A 105 -3.86 3.40 5.48
N ASP A 106 -3.05 3.99 4.60
CA ASP A 106 -2.51 5.34 4.71
C ASP A 106 -2.82 6.16 3.45
N ASN A 107 -2.90 7.48 3.58
CA ASN A 107 -3.24 8.43 2.54
C ASN A 107 -2.53 9.75 2.78
N ASP A 108 -2.43 10.62 1.76
CA ASP A 108 -1.83 11.96 1.87
C ASP A 108 -2.56 12.86 2.88
N PHE A 109 -3.84 12.62 3.09
CA PHE A 109 -4.71 13.42 3.96
C PHE A 109 -5.53 12.52 4.88
N LEU A 110 -5.75 12.99 6.10
CA LEU A 110 -6.67 12.34 7.03
C LEU A 110 -8.12 12.39 6.50
N SER A 111 -8.48 13.49 5.82
CA SER A 111 -9.78 13.72 5.18
C SER A 111 -9.61 14.77 4.08
N PRO A 112 -10.28 14.64 2.91
CA PRO A 112 -11.20 13.57 2.52
C PRO A 112 -10.49 12.24 2.25
N GLY A 113 -11.27 11.14 2.22
CA GLY A 113 -10.75 9.82 1.89
C GLY A 113 -10.31 9.71 0.42
N LEU A 114 -9.51 8.69 0.12
CA LEU A 114 -8.83 8.51 -1.16
C LEU A 114 -9.79 8.49 -2.36
N SER A 115 -10.97 7.84 -2.27
CA SER A 115 -11.94 7.82 -3.38
C SER A 115 -12.41 9.21 -3.78
N SER A 116 -12.63 10.10 -2.82
CA SER A 116 -13.05 11.49 -3.07
C SER A 116 -11.94 12.31 -3.73
N ILE A 117 -10.69 12.06 -3.34
CA ILE A 117 -9.52 12.69 -3.97
C ILE A 117 -9.37 12.22 -5.42
N LEU A 118 -9.47 10.92 -5.65
CA LEU A 118 -9.36 10.32 -6.98
C LEU A 118 -10.48 10.80 -7.91
N LEU A 119 -11.70 10.95 -7.38
CA LEU A 119 -12.83 11.49 -8.14
C LEU A 119 -12.46 12.84 -8.76
N THR A 120 -11.84 13.72 -7.98
CA THR A 120 -11.41 15.05 -8.45
C THR A 120 -10.19 14.96 -9.36
N LYS A 121 -9.13 14.25 -8.94
CA LYS A 121 -7.86 14.16 -9.68
C LYS A 121 -7.99 13.49 -11.04
N MET A 122 -8.85 12.49 -11.18
CA MET A 122 -9.12 11.79 -12.45
C MET A 122 -10.25 12.46 -13.25
N GLY A 123 -10.89 13.50 -12.73
CA GLY A 123 -11.94 14.26 -13.40
C GLY A 123 -13.21 13.45 -13.65
N PHE A 124 -13.58 12.58 -12.72
CA PHE A 124 -14.87 11.88 -12.74
C PHE A 124 -16.04 12.82 -12.47
N SER A 125 -17.24 12.41 -12.84
CA SER A 125 -18.47 13.10 -12.42
C SER A 125 -18.60 13.09 -10.89
N LYS A 126 -18.96 14.23 -10.31
CA LYS A 126 -19.23 14.34 -8.86
C LYS A 126 -20.42 13.49 -8.39
N PHE A 127 -21.20 12.96 -9.31
CA PHE A 127 -22.38 12.12 -9.01
C PHE A 127 -22.07 10.63 -9.10
N ILE A 128 -20.86 10.22 -9.50
CA ILE A 128 -20.51 8.81 -9.55
C ILE A 128 -20.45 8.24 -8.12
N PRO A 129 -21.07 7.09 -7.84
CA PRO A 129 -20.89 6.40 -6.56
C PRO A 129 -19.42 6.12 -6.28
N HIS A 130 -18.98 6.39 -5.05
CA HIS A 130 -17.60 6.09 -4.66
C HIS A 130 -17.52 5.68 -3.19
N TYR A 131 -16.62 4.76 -2.88
CA TYR A 131 -16.48 4.16 -1.56
C TYR A 131 -15.02 4.14 -1.13
N ASN A 132 -14.79 4.29 0.18
CA ASN A 132 -13.51 4.06 0.84
C ASN A 132 -13.58 2.80 1.70
N ILE A 133 -12.58 1.94 1.57
CA ILE A 133 -12.39 0.74 2.38
C ILE A 133 -11.07 0.91 3.11
N GLN A 134 -11.08 0.82 4.44
CA GLN A 134 -9.89 1.01 5.27
C GLN A 134 -9.87 -0.01 6.41
N GLY A 135 -8.66 -0.34 6.91
CA GLY A 135 -8.48 -1.21 8.06
C GLY A 135 -8.66 -2.70 7.77
N MET A 136 -8.59 -3.14 6.50
CA MET A 136 -8.75 -4.54 6.12
C MET A 136 -7.43 -5.30 6.00
N ALA A 137 -6.30 -4.62 5.98
CA ALA A 137 -4.95 -5.20 5.84
C ALA A 137 -4.90 -6.29 4.76
N CYS A 138 -4.37 -7.48 5.05
CA CYS A 138 -4.24 -8.57 4.08
C CYS A 138 -5.57 -9.12 3.54
N SER A 139 -6.70 -8.81 4.17
CA SER A 139 -8.04 -9.21 3.70
C SER A 139 -8.67 -8.23 2.71
N THR A 140 -7.98 -7.14 2.37
CA THR A 140 -8.50 -6.09 1.46
C THR A 140 -8.96 -6.67 0.13
N LEU A 141 -8.13 -7.41 -0.59
CA LEU A 141 -8.48 -7.91 -1.92
C LEU A 141 -9.70 -8.84 -1.92
N PRO A 142 -9.80 -9.89 -1.07
CA PRO A 142 -11.02 -10.71 -0.98
C PRO A 142 -12.28 -9.88 -0.71
N LYS A 143 -12.20 -8.88 0.15
CA LYS A 143 -13.34 -8.00 0.47
C LYS A 143 -13.73 -7.09 -0.70
N LEU A 144 -12.77 -6.60 -1.46
CA LEU A 144 -13.06 -5.83 -2.67
C LEU A 144 -13.73 -6.69 -3.75
N LEU A 145 -13.30 -7.94 -3.93
CA LEU A 145 -13.93 -8.88 -4.86
C LEU A 145 -15.37 -9.20 -4.46
N GLU A 146 -15.61 -9.42 -3.17
CA GLU A 146 -16.96 -9.62 -2.62
C GLU A 146 -17.84 -8.38 -2.86
N LEU A 147 -17.31 -7.18 -2.57
CA LEU A 147 -18.00 -5.92 -2.81
C LEU A 147 -18.32 -5.72 -4.29
N GLY A 148 -17.35 -5.98 -5.18
CA GLY A 148 -17.52 -5.86 -6.63
C GLY A 148 -18.65 -6.75 -7.14
N LYS A 149 -18.72 -8.00 -6.68
CA LYS A 149 -19.84 -8.91 -7.03
C LYS A 149 -21.20 -8.36 -6.60
N ASN A 150 -21.25 -7.66 -5.46
CA ASN A 150 -22.51 -7.10 -4.96
C ASN A 150 -22.91 -5.78 -5.65
N LEU A 151 -21.94 -5.01 -6.15
CA LEU A 151 -22.18 -3.72 -6.79
C LEU A 151 -22.51 -3.87 -8.29
N ILE A 152 -21.95 -4.89 -8.97
CA ILE A 152 -22.18 -5.13 -10.40
C ILE A 152 -23.53 -5.83 -10.60
N ARG A 153 -24.48 -5.11 -11.15
CA ARG A 153 -25.86 -5.60 -11.40
C ARG A 153 -26.12 -5.75 -12.88
N ASN A 154 -25.64 -4.82 -13.70
CA ASN A 154 -25.89 -4.75 -15.13
C ASN A 154 -24.64 -5.10 -15.94
N GLU A 155 -24.82 -5.46 -17.21
CA GLU A 155 -23.70 -5.78 -18.11
C GLU A 155 -22.79 -4.60 -18.40
N ASN A 156 -23.31 -3.38 -18.31
CA ASN A 156 -22.55 -2.16 -18.53
C ASN A 156 -21.82 -1.66 -17.28
N ASP A 157 -22.03 -2.28 -16.12
CA ASP A 157 -21.38 -1.85 -14.89
C ASP A 157 -19.89 -2.16 -14.95
N LYS A 158 -19.06 -1.12 -14.78
CA LYS A 158 -17.62 -1.20 -14.67
C LYS A 158 -17.18 -0.47 -13.41
N ILE A 159 -16.60 -1.20 -12.49
CA ILE A 159 -16.14 -0.65 -11.20
C ILE A 159 -14.62 -0.57 -11.22
N LEU A 160 -14.10 0.63 -11.05
CA LEU A 160 -12.67 0.86 -10.86
C LEU A 160 -12.33 0.70 -9.39
N PHE A 161 -11.48 -0.25 -9.07
CA PHE A 161 -10.86 -0.43 -7.76
C PHE A 161 -9.44 0.12 -7.79
N VAL A 162 -9.09 0.92 -6.78
CA VAL A 162 -7.73 1.43 -6.59
C VAL A 162 -7.29 1.07 -5.17
N ILE A 163 -6.15 0.40 -5.06
CA ILE A 163 -5.59 -0.04 -3.78
C ILE A 163 -4.27 0.68 -3.54
N SER A 164 -4.15 1.30 -2.36
CA SER A 164 -2.88 1.83 -1.84
C SER A 164 -2.39 0.97 -0.68
N GLY A 165 -1.23 0.37 -0.84
CA GLY A 165 -0.50 -0.33 0.21
C GLY A 165 0.74 0.46 0.64
N CYS A 166 0.62 1.76 0.92
CA CYS A 166 1.72 2.66 1.24
C CYS A 166 1.84 2.88 2.77
N ASN A 167 2.30 1.86 3.50
CA ASN A 167 2.29 1.81 4.96
C ASN A 167 3.65 2.02 5.62
N SER A 168 4.69 2.32 4.84
CA SER A 168 6.08 2.42 5.33
C SER A 168 6.26 3.45 6.44
N GLY A 169 5.47 4.54 6.42
CA GLY A 169 5.48 5.55 7.47
C GLY A 169 5.17 4.98 8.86
N TRP A 170 4.30 3.99 8.95
CA TRP A 170 3.92 3.35 10.21
C TRP A 170 5.02 2.42 10.71
N TYR A 171 5.49 1.51 9.84
CA TYR A 171 6.46 0.48 10.23
C TYR A 171 7.85 1.04 10.48
N LEU A 172 8.29 2.08 9.76
CA LEU A 172 9.62 2.66 9.89
C LEU A 172 9.73 3.73 10.98
N SER A 173 8.61 4.35 11.38
CA SER A 173 8.62 5.47 12.34
C SER A 173 9.26 5.13 13.69
N HIS A 174 9.19 3.87 14.16
CA HIS A 174 9.80 3.42 15.40
C HIS A 174 11.34 3.35 15.33
N LEU A 175 11.93 3.39 14.13
CA LEU A 175 13.39 3.41 13.93
C LEU A 175 13.99 4.81 14.06
N LYS A 176 13.17 5.85 14.28
CA LYS A 176 13.64 7.23 14.54
C LYS A 176 14.40 7.36 15.84
N ASP A 177 14.10 6.54 16.84
CA ASP A 177 14.89 6.52 18.08
C ASP A 177 16.26 5.83 17.85
N ASN A 178 17.22 6.09 18.73
CA ASN A 178 18.55 5.49 18.67
C ASN A 178 18.65 4.15 19.43
N LYS A 179 17.52 3.58 19.85
CA LYS A 179 17.54 2.32 20.59
C LYS A 179 17.75 1.16 19.64
N THR A 180 18.67 0.28 20.01
CA THR A 180 18.93 -0.96 19.27
C THR A 180 17.71 -1.88 19.29
N VAL A 181 17.37 -2.43 18.13
CA VAL A 181 16.37 -3.48 17.97
C VAL A 181 17.01 -4.81 18.34
N LYS A 182 16.40 -5.54 19.28
CA LYS A 182 16.84 -6.84 19.77
C LYS A 182 15.83 -7.92 19.38
N ASN A 183 16.34 -9.13 19.10
CA ASN A 183 15.48 -10.29 18.97
C ASN A 183 14.77 -10.58 20.31
N PRO A 184 13.52 -11.09 20.34
CA PRO A 184 12.82 -11.43 21.59
C PRO A 184 13.58 -12.36 22.54
N HIS A 185 14.46 -13.23 22.00
CA HIS A 185 15.32 -14.10 22.82
C HIS A 185 16.52 -13.38 23.44
N GLU A 186 16.88 -12.20 22.96
CA GLU A 186 17.95 -11.34 23.50
C GLU A 186 17.42 -10.38 24.58
N VAL A 187 16.09 -10.33 24.77
CA VAL A 187 15.44 -9.45 25.76
C VAL A 187 15.20 -10.23 27.04
N ASP A 188 15.74 -9.68 28.15
CA ASP A 188 15.53 -10.25 29.46
C ASP A 188 14.02 -10.38 29.79
N LYS A 189 13.61 -11.51 30.37
CA LYS A 189 12.21 -11.79 30.70
C LYS A 189 11.66 -10.85 31.76
N ASP A 190 12.51 -10.38 32.66
CA ASP A 190 12.16 -9.50 33.77
C ASP A 190 12.35 -8.01 33.42
N GLN A 191 12.67 -7.69 32.18
CA GLN A 191 12.90 -6.31 31.76
C GLN A 191 11.58 -5.53 31.70
N HIS A 192 11.51 -4.42 32.43
CA HIS A 192 10.34 -3.55 32.57
C HIS A 192 9.71 -3.10 31.23
N ASN A 193 10.48 -3.03 30.16
CA ASN A 193 10.03 -2.60 28.82
C ASN A 193 10.11 -3.72 27.78
N ARG A 194 10.02 -4.98 28.22
CA ARG A 194 10.09 -6.15 27.34
C ARG A 194 9.05 -6.10 26.21
N GLU A 195 7.81 -5.74 26.51
CA GLU A 195 6.74 -5.62 25.51
C GLU A 195 7.05 -4.58 24.44
N GLN A 196 7.63 -3.43 24.83
CA GLN A 196 8.06 -2.40 23.88
C GLN A 196 9.17 -2.90 22.96
N GLN A 197 10.12 -3.67 23.50
CA GLN A 197 11.21 -4.27 22.71
C GLN A 197 10.67 -5.30 21.72
N ILE A 198 9.73 -6.14 22.13
CA ILE A 198 9.06 -7.11 21.24
C ILE A 198 8.27 -6.37 20.16
N SER A 199 7.47 -5.37 20.51
CA SER A 199 6.73 -4.54 19.57
C SER A 199 7.66 -3.89 18.53
N LYS A 200 8.79 -3.36 18.99
CA LYS A 200 9.82 -2.76 18.12
C LYS A 200 10.43 -3.79 17.15
N TRP A 201 10.73 -5.00 17.64
CA TRP A 201 11.21 -6.09 16.80
C TRP A 201 10.17 -6.48 15.75
N VAL A 202 8.89 -6.66 16.13
CA VAL A 202 7.79 -6.99 15.21
C VAL A 202 7.65 -5.92 14.14
N SER A 203 7.62 -4.64 14.52
CA SER A 203 7.53 -3.52 13.57
C SER A 203 8.74 -3.47 12.63
N THR A 204 9.94 -3.83 13.13
CA THR A 204 11.13 -3.94 12.29
C THR A 204 10.97 -5.09 11.28
N MET A 205 10.50 -6.25 11.69
CA MET A 205 10.24 -7.36 10.76
C MET A 205 9.24 -6.93 9.67
N PHE A 206 8.18 -6.23 10.03
CA PHE A 206 7.20 -5.72 9.06
C PHE A 206 7.81 -4.67 8.11
N SER A 207 8.69 -3.78 8.58
CA SER A 207 9.36 -2.82 7.69
C SER A 207 10.34 -3.48 6.70
N PHE A 208 10.78 -4.72 6.99
CA PHE A 208 11.56 -5.55 6.08
C PHE A 208 10.74 -6.58 5.30
N LEU A 209 9.51 -6.83 5.67
CA LEU A 209 8.58 -7.70 4.93
C LEU A 209 7.78 -6.90 3.90
N PHE A 210 7.32 -5.72 4.25
CA PHE A 210 6.47 -4.88 3.42
C PHE A 210 7.23 -3.70 2.81
N GLY A 211 6.71 -3.18 1.73
CA GLY A 211 7.08 -1.92 1.09
C GLY A 211 5.82 -1.23 0.60
N ASP A 212 5.98 -0.11 -0.08
CA ASP A 212 4.89 0.65 -0.65
C ASP A 212 4.60 0.24 -2.10
N GLY A 213 3.34 0.31 -2.47
CA GLY A 213 2.87 0.05 -3.82
C GLY A 213 1.41 0.38 -4.00
N VAL A 214 1.01 0.59 -5.24
CA VAL A 214 -0.37 0.84 -5.62
C VAL A 214 -0.80 -0.10 -6.74
N ALA A 215 -2.07 -0.45 -6.76
CA ALA A 215 -2.66 -1.26 -7.82
C ALA A 215 -4.05 -0.73 -8.17
N ALA A 216 -4.45 -0.97 -9.42
CA ALA A 216 -5.83 -0.74 -9.86
C ALA A 216 -6.32 -1.92 -10.68
N PHE A 217 -7.59 -2.24 -10.55
CA PHE A 217 -8.24 -3.22 -11.39
C PHE A 217 -9.69 -2.79 -11.68
N VAL A 218 -10.22 -3.29 -12.80
CA VAL A 218 -11.62 -3.09 -13.16
C VAL A 218 -12.35 -4.41 -13.07
N MET A 219 -13.49 -4.39 -12.41
CA MET A 219 -14.45 -5.52 -12.42
C MET A 219 -15.66 -5.19 -13.27
N SER A 220 -16.15 -6.18 -13.98
CA SER A 220 -17.37 -6.12 -14.79
C SER A 220 -17.99 -7.52 -14.92
N LYS A 221 -19.17 -7.62 -15.54
CA LYS A 221 -19.65 -8.89 -16.05
C LYS A 221 -18.76 -9.37 -17.19
N THR A 222 -18.47 -10.65 -17.20
CA THR A 222 -17.70 -11.34 -18.25
C THR A 222 -18.58 -12.42 -18.87
N ASN A 223 -18.51 -12.57 -20.18
CA ASN A 223 -19.13 -13.71 -20.85
C ASN A 223 -18.29 -14.96 -20.60
N SER A 224 -18.93 -16.10 -20.43
CA SER A 224 -18.26 -17.37 -20.17
C SER A 224 -17.39 -17.91 -21.31
N GLU A 225 -17.29 -17.17 -22.42
CA GLU A 225 -16.47 -17.51 -23.59
C GLU A 225 -15.08 -16.85 -23.57
N ASP A 226 -14.82 -15.95 -22.62
CA ASP A 226 -13.56 -15.17 -22.52
C ASP A 226 -12.57 -15.73 -21.48
N ASN A 227 -12.72 -16.99 -21.05
CA ASN A 227 -11.82 -17.67 -20.09
C ASN A 227 -10.90 -18.68 -20.76
#